data_40c9d41b4221f422b12d8f26282b1965
#
_entry.id   40c9d41b4221f422b12d8f26282b1965
#
_cell.length_a   1.000
_cell.length_b   1.000
_cell.length_c   1.000
_cell.angle_alpha   90.00
_cell.angle_beta   90.00
_cell.angle_gamma   90.00
#
_symmetry.space_group_name_H-M   'P 1'
#
loop_
_entity.id
_entity.type
_entity.pdbx_description
1 polymer ?
#
loop_
_entity_poly.entity_id
_entity_poly.type
_entity_poly.pdbx_seq_one_letter_code
_entity_poly.pdbx_strand_id
1 'polypeptide(L)'
;ERNLNPFTKEVYFIKYGTNPAQVVVSKDAFMKRAEQNPNFDGFEAGIVVETPEGEIKHITGTIHSKNDELLGGWAKVYRKDRSYPIEVDADFKAYNTGKSMWSKMPALMIRKVALVSAMREAFSENVGGLYTADEMEQSQPIDVTRKKVVTL
;
A
#
# COMPACT_ATOMS: atom_id res chain seq x y z
N GLU A 1 -6.47 -10.45 19.06
CA GLU A 1 -5.99 -9.24 19.52
C GLU A 1 -6.33 -8.09 18.67
N ARG A 2 -6.40 -8.21 17.39
CA ARG A 2 -6.77 -7.14 16.51
C ARG A 2 -8.08 -7.43 15.81
N ASN A 3 -8.87 -8.36 16.32
CA ASN A 3 -10.15 -8.74 15.74
C ASN A 3 -10.02 -9.24 14.30
N LEU A 4 -8.88 -9.83 13.99
CA LEU A 4 -8.66 -10.41 12.69
C LEU A 4 -8.76 -11.92 12.82
N ASN A 5 -9.44 -12.55 11.88
CA ASN A 5 -9.67 -13.98 11.94
C ASN A 5 -8.81 -14.70 10.92
N PRO A 6 -7.83 -15.49 11.35
CA PRO A 6 -6.93 -16.15 10.41
C PRO A 6 -7.64 -17.20 9.56
N PHE A 7 -8.78 -17.71 10.03
CA PHE A 7 -9.48 -18.71 9.26
C PHE A 7 -10.19 -18.08 8.04
N THR A 8 -10.35 -16.76 7.99
CA THR A 8 -10.91 -16.10 6.84
C THR A 8 -9.79 -15.52 5.99
N LYS A 9 -8.55 -15.82 6.35
CA LYS A 9 -7.40 -15.33 5.62
C LYS A 9 -7.27 -13.82 5.66
N GLU A 10 -7.79 -13.21 6.70
CA GLU A 10 -7.65 -11.78 6.88
C GLU A 10 -6.26 -11.43 7.37
N VAL A 11 -5.59 -12.38 8.04
CA VAL A 11 -4.26 -12.10 8.56
C VAL A 11 -3.35 -13.29 8.40
N TYR A 12 -2.08 -13.05 8.16
CA TYR A 12 -1.08 -14.09 8.16
C TYR A 12 0.25 -13.47 8.54
N PHE A 13 1.21 -14.29 8.95
CA PHE A 13 2.49 -13.80 9.42
C PHE A 13 3.60 -14.17 8.44
N ILE A 14 4.45 -13.20 8.16
CA ILE A 14 5.57 -13.41 7.28
C ILE A 14 6.81 -12.87 7.96
N LYS A 15 7.88 -13.66 7.94
CA LYS A 15 9.12 -13.25 8.55
C LYS A 15 10.11 -12.87 7.46
N TYR A 16 10.68 -11.68 7.55
CA TYR A 16 11.63 -11.20 6.60
C TYR A 16 12.98 -10.98 7.27
N GLY A 17 14.03 -11.54 6.72
CA GLY A 17 15.36 -11.37 7.25
C GLY A 17 15.49 -11.87 8.67
N THR A 18 16.18 -11.16 9.52
CA THR A 18 16.34 -11.53 10.91
C THR A 18 15.30 -10.84 11.76
N ASN A 19 14.39 -10.10 11.16
CA ASN A 19 13.38 -9.38 11.92
C ASN A 19 12.28 -10.30 12.41
N PRO A 20 11.56 -9.89 13.44
CA PRO A 20 10.42 -10.67 13.89
C PRO A 20 9.39 -10.75 12.79
N ALA A 21 8.50 -11.68 12.87
CA ALA A 21 7.44 -11.82 11.90
C ALA A 21 6.60 -10.57 11.85
N GLN A 22 6.24 -10.14 10.66
CA GLN A 22 5.38 -9.00 10.46
C GLN A 22 3.95 -9.46 10.36
N VAL A 23 3.01 -8.63 10.78
CA VAL A 23 1.60 -8.94 10.64
C VAL A 23 1.17 -8.42 9.28
N VAL A 24 0.80 -9.34 8.39
CA VAL A 24 0.42 -9.00 7.03
C VAL A 24 -1.04 -9.34 6.84
N VAL A 25 -1.80 -8.42 6.29
CA VAL A 25 -3.24 -8.58 6.11
C VAL A 25 -3.61 -8.29 4.66
N SER A 26 -4.79 -8.71 4.24
CA SER A 26 -5.28 -8.36 2.91
C SER A 26 -5.61 -6.87 2.90
N LYS A 27 -5.63 -6.28 1.70
CA LYS A 27 -5.97 -4.87 1.59
C LYS A 27 -7.37 -4.61 2.13
N ASP A 28 -8.31 -5.52 1.86
CA ASP A 28 -9.69 -5.33 2.28
C ASP A 28 -9.81 -5.41 3.81
N ALA A 29 -9.09 -6.32 4.45
CA ALA A 29 -9.12 -6.40 5.91
C ALA A 29 -8.48 -5.15 6.51
N PHE A 30 -7.42 -4.64 5.90
CA PHE A 30 -6.74 -3.43 6.35
C PHE A 30 -7.71 -2.25 6.26
N MET A 31 -8.37 -2.07 5.12
CA MET A 31 -9.28 -0.96 4.92
C MET A 31 -10.47 -1.04 5.86
N LYS A 32 -11.03 -2.24 6.05
CA LYS A 32 -12.15 -2.43 6.93
C LYS A 32 -11.79 -1.99 8.33
N ARG A 33 -10.60 -2.36 8.79
CA ARG A 33 -10.19 -2.03 10.15
C ARG A 33 -9.96 -0.52 10.28
N ALA A 34 -9.34 0.11 9.29
CA ALA A 34 -9.09 1.54 9.34
C ALA A 34 -10.41 2.32 9.32
N GLU A 35 -11.37 1.87 8.52
CA GLU A 35 -12.65 2.55 8.39
C GLU A 35 -13.55 2.42 9.61
N GLN A 36 -13.17 1.59 10.55
CA GLN A 36 -13.93 1.48 11.79
C GLN A 36 -13.71 2.69 12.69
N ASN A 37 -12.69 3.49 12.42
CA ASN A 37 -12.43 4.67 13.23
C ASN A 37 -13.56 5.68 12.98
N PRO A 38 -14.20 6.20 14.03
CA PRO A 38 -15.32 7.12 13.86
C PRO A 38 -14.94 8.45 13.19
N ASN A 39 -13.66 8.75 13.13
CA ASN A 39 -13.22 9.98 12.48
C ASN A 39 -12.92 9.80 10.99
N PHE A 40 -13.11 8.59 10.44
CA PHE A 40 -12.87 8.36 9.03
C PHE A 40 -13.86 9.19 8.22
N ASP A 41 -13.35 9.97 7.28
CA ASP A 41 -14.15 10.88 6.48
C ASP A 41 -13.89 10.73 4.99
N GLY A 42 -13.48 9.57 4.56
CA GLY A 42 -13.30 9.26 3.15
C GLY A 42 -11.87 9.41 2.68
N PHE A 43 -11.66 9.12 1.41
CA PHE A 43 -10.35 9.23 0.82
C PHE A 43 -10.44 9.48 -0.67
N GLU A 44 -9.32 9.94 -1.25
CA GLU A 44 -9.17 10.06 -2.69
C GLU A 44 -7.84 9.35 -3.00
N ALA A 45 -7.77 8.68 -4.11
CA ALA A 45 -6.54 7.97 -4.47
C ALA A 45 -6.43 7.82 -5.98
N GLY A 46 -5.21 7.73 -6.47
CA GLY A 46 -4.96 7.58 -7.88
C GLY A 46 -3.50 7.35 -8.17
N ILE A 47 -3.09 7.75 -9.35
CA ILE A 47 -1.73 7.53 -9.81
C ILE A 47 -1.08 8.85 -10.21
N VAL A 48 0.23 8.83 -10.30
CA VAL A 48 1.02 9.97 -10.72
C VAL A 48 1.68 9.57 -12.02
N VAL A 49 1.52 10.37 -13.06
CA VAL A 49 2.09 10.07 -14.36
C VAL A 49 2.86 11.27 -14.90
N GLU A 50 3.76 11.01 -15.83
CA GLU A 50 4.46 12.07 -16.53
C GLU A 50 4.05 12.00 -17.99
N THR A 51 3.61 13.12 -18.56
CA THR A 51 3.19 13.16 -19.95
C THR A 51 4.42 13.23 -20.84
N PRO A 52 4.26 12.97 -22.15
CA PRO A 52 5.39 13.09 -23.07
C PRO A 52 6.02 14.48 -23.09
N GLU A 53 5.25 15.49 -22.69
CA GLU A 53 5.74 16.85 -22.61
C GLU A 53 6.48 17.14 -21.31
N GLY A 54 6.56 16.16 -20.43
CA GLY A 54 7.27 16.32 -19.16
C GLY A 54 6.41 16.85 -18.02
N GLU A 55 5.11 16.93 -18.20
CA GLU A 55 4.24 17.42 -17.15
C GLU A 55 3.86 16.31 -16.20
N ILE A 56 3.95 16.54 -14.90
CA ILE A 56 3.60 15.54 -13.90
C ILE A 56 2.18 15.80 -13.46
N LYS A 57 1.33 14.79 -13.57
CA LYS A 57 -0.08 14.90 -13.22
C LYS A 57 -0.50 13.88 -12.20
N HIS A 58 -1.36 14.30 -11.28
CA HIS A 58 -2.01 13.39 -10.34
C HIS A 58 -3.38 13.06 -10.94
N ILE A 59 -3.62 11.80 -11.21
CA ILE A 59 -4.86 11.34 -11.82
C ILE A 59 -5.62 10.51 -10.82
N THR A 60 -6.90 10.80 -10.65
CA THR A 60 -7.75 10.00 -9.77
C THR A 60 -8.07 8.70 -10.50
N GLY A 61 -7.96 7.59 -9.80
CA GLY A 61 -8.18 6.28 -10.41
C GLY A 61 -6.90 5.74 -11.02
N THR A 62 -7.01 4.95 -12.08
CA THR A 62 -5.85 4.25 -12.62
C THR A 62 -5.73 4.36 -14.14
N ILE A 63 -6.61 5.10 -14.79
CA ILE A 63 -6.58 5.17 -16.25
C ILE A 63 -5.73 6.33 -16.70
N HIS A 64 -4.79 6.06 -17.58
CA HIS A 64 -3.96 7.10 -18.15
C HIS A 64 -3.64 6.75 -19.62
N SER A 65 -3.13 7.72 -20.38
CA SER A 65 -2.77 7.50 -21.75
C SER A 65 -1.58 6.52 -21.83
N LYS A 66 -1.54 5.72 -22.84
CA LYS A 66 -0.42 4.79 -23.01
C LYS A 66 0.89 5.52 -23.24
N ASN A 67 0.82 6.80 -23.61
CA ASN A 67 2.02 7.58 -23.83
C ASN A 67 2.55 8.23 -22.56
N ASP A 68 1.80 8.15 -21.46
CA ASP A 68 2.23 8.70 -20.20
C ASP A 68 3.08 7.67 -19.47
N GLU A 69 4.04 8.13 -18.70
CA GLU A 69 4.87 7.22 -17.91
C GLU A 69 4.32 7.16 -16.49
N LEU A 70 4.11 5.95 -15.96
CA LEU A 70 3.62 5.77 -14.59
C LEU A 70 4.75 6.04 -13.62
N LEU A 71 4.63 7.07 -12.80
CA LEU A 71 5.63 7.42 -11.81
C LEU A 71 5.32 6.89 -10.43
N GLY A 72 4.05 6.82 -10.08
CA GLY A 72 3.69 6.41 -8.73
C GLY A 72 2.22 6.39 -8.46
N GLY A 73 1.88 6.32 -7.19
CA GLY A 73 0.51 6.41 -6.71
C GLY A 73 0.39 7.53 -5.70
N TRP A 74 -0.79 8.00 -5.46
CA TRP A 74 -1.03 9.01 -4.43
C TRP A 74 -2.35 8.72 -3.73
N ALA A 75 -2.47 9.19 -2.49
CA ALA A 75 -3.73 9.07 -1.77
C ALA A 75 -3.85 10.20 -0.77
N LYS A 76 -5.08 10.64 -0.55
CA LYS A 76 -5.41 11.61 0.48
C LYS A 76 -6.49 10.97 1.35
N VAL A 77 -6.30 11.00 2.65
CA VAL A 77 -7.24 10.41 3.58
C VAL A 77 -7.72 11.51 4.51
N TYR A 78 -9.02 11.59 4.68
CA TYR A 78 -9.65 12.65 5.46
C TYR A 78 -10.13 12.13 6.80
N ARG A 79 -9.92 12.95 7.84
CA ARG A 79 -10.42 12.68 9.18
C ARG A 79 -11.33 13.83 9.60
N LYS A 80 -12.42 13.50 10.28
CA LYS A 80 -13.37 14.52 10.74
C LYS A 80 -12.76 15.44 11.77
N ASP A 81 -11.75 14.97 12.49
CA ASP A 81 -11.10 15.75 13.54
C ASP A 81 -9.92 16.56 13.06
N ARG A 82 -9.68 16.64 11.75
CA ARG A 82 -8.55 17.39 11.20
C ARG A 82 -8.96 18.23 10.01
N SER A 83 -8.33 19.40 9.88
CA SER A 83 -8.64 20.31 8.79
C SER A 83 -7.98 19.92 7.48
N TYR A 84 -6.84 19.24 7.55
CA TYR A 84 -6.08 18.89 6.36
C TYR A 84 -6.00 17.38 6.22
N PRO A 85 -6.05 16.87 4.99
CA PRO A 85 -5.94 15.43 4.77
C PRO A 85 -4.52 14.95 4.97
N ILE A 86 -4.38 13.67 5.25
CA ILE A 86 -3.09 13.01 5.22
C ILE A 86 -2.86 12.65 3.77
N GLU A 87 -1.76 13.09 3.20
CA GLU A 87 -1.45 12.83 1.80
C GLU A 87 -0.16 12.04 1.67
N VAL A 88 -0.15 11.01 0.86
CA VAL A 88 1.01 10.16 0.67
C VAL A 88 1.20 9.89 -0.81
N ASP A 89 2.45 9.92 -1.27
CA ASP A 89 2.82 9.50 -2.61
C ASP A 89 3.65 8.23 -2.47
N ALA A 90 3.50 7.30 -3.39
CA ALA A 90 4.28 6.07 -3.43
C ALA A 90 5.02 5.99 -4.75
N ASP A 91 6.32 5.81 -4.71
CA ASP A 91 7.15 5.77 -5.91
C ASP A 91 7.05 4.40 -6.57
N PHE A 92 6.62 4.35 -7.81
CA PHE A 92 6.45 3.08 -8.50
C PHE A 92 7.73 2.27 -8.55
N LYS A 93 8.87 2.92 -8.76
CA LYS A 93 10.14 2.21 -8.85
C LYS A 93 10.51 1.53 -7.55
N ALA A 94 10.09 2.08 -6.46
CA ALA A 94 10.43 1.52 -5.15
C ALA A 94 9.65 0.24 -4.84
N TYR A 95 8.47 0.09 -5.42
CA TYR A 95 7.61 -1.04 -5.10
C TYR A 95 7.48 -2.08 -6.23
N ASN A 96 7.78 -1.70 -7.46
CA ASN A 96 7.56 -2.57 -8.60
C ASN A 96 8.49 -3.78 -8.58
N THR A 97 7.92 -4.98 -8.55
CA THR A 97 8.70 -6.20 -8.61
C THR A 97 8.89 -6.67 -10.03
N GLY A 98 8.11 -6.13 -10.97
CA GLY A 98 8.13 -6.57 -12.37
C GLY A 98 7.47 -7.91 -12.59
N LYS A 99 6.80 -8.48 -11.58
CA LYS A 99 6.21 -9.79 -11.66
C LYS A 99 4.76 -9.77 -11.25
N SER A 100 4.02 -10.80 -11.67
CA SER A 100 2.63 -11.01 -11.26
C SER A 100 1.77 -9.77 -11.51
N MET A 101 1.03 -9.33 -10.52
CA MET A 101 0.13 -8.20 -10.69
C MET A 101 0.87 -6.90 -10.94
N TRP A 102 2.10 -6.75 -10.47
CA TRP A 102 2.88 -5.56 -10.75
C TRP A 102 3.17 -5.44 -12.24
N SER A 103 3.27 -6.56 -12.93
CA SER A 103 3.49 -6.56 -14.37
C SER A 103 2.18 -6.40 -15.11
N LYS A 104 1.10 -7.02 -14.63
CA LYS A 104 -0.17 -6.98 -15.32
C LYS A 104 -0.95 -5.71 -15.08
N MET A 105 -0.97 -5.22 -13.88
CA MET A 105 -1.79 -4.09 -13.49
C MET A 105 -1.00 -3.13 -12.60
N PRO A 106 0.08 -2.54 -13.14
CA PRO A 106 0.96 -1.71 -12.32
C PRO A 106 0.29 -0.49 -11.70
N ALA A 107 -0.60 0.15 -12.42
CA ALA A 107 -1.28 1.33 -11.89
C ALA A 107 -2.16 1.00 -10.69
N LEU A 108 -2.86 -0.13 -10.77
CA LEU A 108 -3.73 -0.56 -9.69
C LEU A 108 -2.88 -0.89 -8.47
N MET A 109 -1.74 -1.54 -8.67
CA MET A 109 -0.88 -1.94 -7.58
C MET A 109 -0.28 -0.75 -6.85
N ILE A 110 0.22 0.25 -7.57
CA ILE A 110 0.86 1.38 -6.92
C ILE A 110 -0.18 2.28 -6.24
N ARG A 111 -1.38 2.37 -6.80
CA ARG A 111 -2.47 3.11 -6.16
C ARG A 111 -2.82 2.45 -4.83
N LYS A 112 -2.85 1.12 -4.80
CA LYS A 112 -3.18 0.37 -3.59
C LYS A 112 -2.14 0.64 -2.51
N VAL A 113 -0.86 0.64 -2.87
CA VAL A 113 0.21 0.89 -1.91
C VAL A 113 0.07 2.31 -1.33
N ALA A 114 -0.19 3.30 -2.18
CA ALA A 114 -0.35 4.67 -1.71
C ALA A 114 -1.53 4.79 -0.75
N LEU A 115 -2.64 4.14 -1.09
CA LEU A 115 -3.85 4.21 -0.27
C LEU A 115 -3.65 3.59 1.11
N VAL A 116 -3.08 2.38 1.18
CA VAL A 116 -2.90 1.75 2.48
C VAL A 116 -1.86 2.52 3.31
N SER A 117 -0.85 3.12 2.68
CA SER A 117 0.14 3.92 3.41
C SER A 117 -0.51 5.15 4.01
N ALA A 118 -1.36 5.83 3.26
CA ALA A 118 -2.06 7.01 3.76
C ALA A 118 -3.03 6.65 4.88
N MET A 119 -3.73 5.53 4.75
CA MET A 119 -4.66 5.08 5.77
C MET A 119 -3.91 4.70 7.04
N ARG A 120 -2.73 4.10 6.91
CA ARG A 120 -1.93 3.71 8.07
C ARG A 120 -1.46 4.96 8.82
N GLU A 121 -1.06 6.01 8.10
CA GLU A 121 -0.66 7.24 8.75
C GLU A 121 -1.84 7.93 9.41
N ALA A 122 -2.97 7.95 8.73
CA ALA A 122 -4.15 8.64 9.25
C ALA A 122 -4.77 7.92 10.45
N PHE A 123 -4.73 6.60 10.46
CA PHE A 123 -5.38 5.80 11.47
C PHE A 123 -4.44 4.80 12.12
N SER A 124 -3.30 5.29 12.58
CA SER A 124 -2.30 4.43 13.20
C SER A 124 -2.84 3.72 14.43
N GLU A 125 -3.82 4.30 15.08
CA GLU A 125 -4.42 3.67 16.24
C GLU A 125 -5.20 2.38 15.87
N ASN A 126 -5.61 2.26 14.61
CA ASN A 126 -6.34 1.09 14.15
C ASN A 126 -5.47 0.12 13.36
N VAL A 127 -4.58 0.64 12.53
CA VAL A 127 -3.82 -0.17 11.60
C VAL A 127 -2.29 0.02 11.67
N GLY A 128 -1.80 0.71 12.70
CA GLY A 128 -0.38 0.86 12.85
C GLY A 128 0.28 -0.51 13.02
N GLY A 129 1.35 -0.74 12.32
CA GLY A 129 2.03 -2.03 12.38
C GLY A 129 1.45 -3.11 11.49
N LEU A 130 0.35 -2.84 10.78
CA LEU A 130 -0.20 -3.80 9.84
C LEU A 130 0.27 -3.41 8.43
N TYR A 131 0.58 -4.39 7.63
CA TYR A 131 1.07 -4.17 6.29
C TYR A 131 0.38 -5.12 5.30
N THR A 132 0.40 -4.79 4.03
CA THR A 132 -0.11 -5.69 3.01
C THR A 132 1.08 -6.38 2.34
N ALA A 133 0.84 -7.52 1.74
CA ALA A 133 1.91 -8.27 1.10
C ALA A 133 2.57 -7.46 0.00
N ASP A 134 1.80 -6.64 -0.72
CA ASP A 134 2.33 -5.88 -1.82
C ASP A 134 3.36 -4.85 -1.37
N GLU A 135 3.22 -4.36 -0.15
CA GLU A 135 4.17 -3.40 0.38
C GLU A 135 5.43 -4.09 0.84
N MET A 136 5.32 -5.31 1.29
CA MET A 136 6.43 -6.01 1.92
C MET A 136 7.33 -6.77 0.96
N GLU A 137 6.84 -7.05 -0.21
CA GLU A 137 7.63 -7.79 -1.18
C GLU A 137 8.95 -7.12 -1.51
N GLN A 138 8.94 -5.80 -1.59
CA GLN A 138 10.13 -5.08 -1.97
C GLN A 138 11.12 -4.96 -0.85
N SER A 139 10.69 -5.10 0.38
CA SER A 139 11.60 -4.99 1.48
C SER A 139 12.20 -6.34 1.79
N GLN A 140 11.79 -7.40 1.13
CA GLN A 140 12.41 -8.64 1.33
C GLN A 140 13.78 -8.57 0.75
N PRO A 141 14.71 -9.11 1.41
CA PRO A 141 16.05 -9.11 0.94
C PRO A 141 16.07 -9.85 -0.33
N ILE A 142 16.81 -9.36 -1.23
CA ILE A 142 16.91 -9.91 -2.44
C ILE A 142 17.40 -11.21 -2.38
N ASP A 143 18.23 -11.45 -1.57
CA ASP A 143 18.83 -12.67 -1.47
C ASP A 143 17.90 -13.72 -1.08
N VAL A 144 17.51 -14.46 -1.99
CA VAL A 144 16.66 -15.51 -1.74
C VAL A 144 17.23 -16.50 -0.82
N THR A 145 18.49 -16.67 -0.81
CA THR A 145 19.05 -17.63 0.06
C THR A 145 18.80 -17.17 1.41
N ARG A 146 18.65 -15.93 1.63
CA ARG A 146 18.40 -15.45 2.89
C ARG A 146 17.09 -15.89 3.38
N LYS A 147 16.19 -16.18 2.51
CA LYS A 147 14.93 -16.59 2.93
C LYS A 147 15.02 -17.80 3.73
N LYS A 148 15.92 -18.62 3.45
CA LYS A 148 16.03 -19.80 4.15
C LYS A 148 16.40 -19.49 5.52
N VAL A 149 17.15 -18.53 5.69
CA VAL A 149 17.62 -18.21 6.99
C VAL A 149 16.52 -17.64 7.74
N VAL A 150 15.72 -16.98 7.11
CA VAL A 150 14.72 -16.33 7.73
C VAL A 150 13.77 -17.18 8.30
N THR A 151 13.64 -18.18 7.73
CA THR A 151 12.70 -18.96 8.24
C THR A 151 12.95 -19.38 9.45
N LEU A 152 13.24 -19.22 9.78
CA LEU A 152 13.31 -19.52 10.82
C LEU A 152 12.92 -20.07 11.37
#